data_17652a6e0b2a99ec3e8ccd58ad1310a7
#
_entry.id   17652a6e0b2a99ec3e8ccd58ad1310a7
#
_cell.length_a   1.000
_cell.length_b   1.000
_cell.length_c   1.000
_cell.angle_alpha   90.00
_cell.angle_beta   90.00
_cell.angle_gamma   90.00
#
_symmetry.space_group_name_H-M   'P 1'
#
loop_
_entity.id
_entity.type
_entity.pdbx_description
1 polymer ?
#
loop_
_entity_poly.entity_id
_entity_poly.type
_entity_poly.pdbx_seq_one_letter_code
_entity_poly.pdbx_strand_id
1 'polypeptide(L)'
;ANNIDLSNNAILDMYQDENGYMWIGTYDGLNLYNGKNTYVFRFEPNNKNTLCSNIINKIVYGGDGYLWVSTSMGLNRFSLKGRKVTESYTEYPECLNVASDSAGNTLLIKQKDFISCYSPETGSFQDVHVRGMNEEVSKVLFAEGERQFFIFDADGCLLEICPDFDSFPLALDIRKTPIHEKKIDRAYYLDGILYYVDMENRFYSYRMKDRQKKYLADLTCWMDQYGNLSRIALFHSTPYLVFRNGLLLNIDNQEEALGFDVGLFCVLPDRKQDILWVGTDGQGVRMYYDKYNRFSGIQLKSLPIVMRNPVRSIYTEDEKTIWFGTKGNGFVRVEDYDSYEKGKIPAEKVKHFTTSSGLSSDRVYCFRKSNYYPWVWIGTEGPGLSYYSLVDKQVHTMASLVD
;
A
#
# COMPACT_ATOMS: atom_id res chain seq x y z
N ALA A 1 10.90 3.78 -16.95
CA ALA A 1 10.52 2.51 -16.34
C ALA A 1 11.66 2.09 -15.42
N ASN A 2 11.44 2.08 -14.11
CA ASN A 2 12.39 1.47 -13.19
C ASN A 2 12.26 -0.05 -13.39
N ASN A 3 13.25 -0.69 -13.99
CA ASN A 3 13.32 -2.14 -14.05
C ASN A 3 13.62 -2.65 -12.64
N ILE A 4 12.60 -3.13 -11.95
CA ILE A 4 12.77 -3.94 -10.74
C ILE A 4 13.25 -5.31 -11.24
N ASP A 5 14.42 -5.75 -10.76
CA ASP A 5 15.00 -7.04 -11.13
C ASP A 5 14.26 -8.17 -10.40
N LEU A 6 13.20 -8.69 -11.02
CA LEU A 6 12.35 -9.75 -10.48
C LEU A 6 12.76 -11.12 -11.02
N SER A 7 12.48 -12.16 -10.25
CA SER A 7 12.73 -13.56 -10.63
C SER A 7 11.93 -14.00 -11.87
N ASN A 8 10.75 -13.40 -12.08
CA ASN A 8 9.92 -13.61 -13.27
C ASN A 8 9.05 -12.36 -13.48
N ASN A 9 8.69 -12.08 -14.75
CA ASN A 9 7.94 -10.89 -15.12
C ASN A 9 6.40 -11.07 -15.13
N ALA A 10 5.88 -12.26 -14.86
CA ALA A 10 4.46 -12.49 -14.63
C ALA A 10 4.16 -12.36 -13.12
N ILE A 11 3.41 -11.34 -12.74
CA ILE A 11 3.16 -10.96 -11.36
C ILE A 11 1.80 -11.47 -10.92
N LEU A 12 1.78 -12.52 -10.12
CA LEU A 12 0.55 -13.20 -9.73
C LEU A 12 -0.17 -12.52 -8.57
N ASP A 13 0.59 -12.05 -7.57
CA ASP A 13 0.04 -11.31 -6.44
C ASP A 13 1.09 -10.39 -5.81
N MET A 14 0.63 -9.39 -5.05
CA MET A 14 1.50 -8.41 -4.37
C MET A 14 0.96 -8.08 -2.98
N TYR A 15 1.87 -7.88 -2.04
CA TYR A 15 1.59 -7.41 -0.69
C TYR A 15 2.65 -6.40 -0.25
N GLN A 16 2.26 -5.33 0.44
CA GLN A 16 3.19 -4.38 1.05
C GLN A 16 3.17 -4.52 2.56
N ASP A 17 4.34 -4.73 3.17
CA ASP A 17 4.46 -4.82 4.62
C ASP A 17 4.49 -3.45 5.32
N GLU A 18 4.50 -3.45 6.65
CA GLU A 18 4.50 -2.23 7.47
C GLU A 18 5.74 -1.35 7.28
N ASN A 19 6.86 -1.94 6.86
CA ASN A 19 8.09 -1.21 6.53
C ASN A 19 8.02 -0.55 5.15
N GLY A 20 7.01 -0.90 4.35
CA GLY A 20 6.81 -0.44 2.98
C GLY A 20 7.54 -1.31 1.96
N TYR A 21 8.07 -2.46 2.35
CA TYR A 21 8.67 -3.41 1.42
C TYR A 21 7.59 -4.14 0.63
N MET A 22 7.87 -4.34 -0.65
CA MET A 22 6.96 -5.02 -1.57
C MET A 22 7.31 -6.51 -1.66
N TRP A 23 6.35 -7.34 -1.32
CA TRP A 23 6.38 -8.78 -1.51
C TRP A 23 5.64 -9.11 -2.79
N ILE A 24 6.34 -9.71 -3.76
CA ILE A 24 5.85 -9.91 -5.12
C ILE A 24 5.92 -11.40 -5.46
N GLY A 25 4.77 -11.99 -5.65
CA GLY A 25 4.62 -13.39 -6.05
C GLY A 25 4.65 -13.54 -7.57
N THR A 26 5.45 -14.47 -8.05
CA THR A 26 5.65 -14.75 -9.47
C THR A 26 5.55 -16.26 -9.76
N TYR A 27 5.74 -16.65 -11.03
CA TYR A 27 5.90 -18.07 -11.40
C TYR A 27 7.26 -18.66 -10.97
N ASP A 28 8.22 -17.84 -10.52
CA ASP A 28 9.57 -18.30 -10.15
C ASP A 28 10.03 -17.78 -8.76
N GLY A 29 9.12 -17.82 -7.80
CA GLY A 29 9.41 -17.52 -6.41
C GLY A 29 8.75 -16.25 -5.87
N LEU A 30 8.96 -16.04 -4.58
CA LEU A 30 8.55 -14.87 -3.83
C LEU A 30 9.70 -13.85 -3.82
N ASN A 31 9.43 -12.63 -4.27
CA ASN A 31 10.41 -11.55 -4.32
C ASN A 31 10.12 -10.53 -3.23
N LEU A 32 11.15 -10.09 -2.53
CA LEU A 32 11.12 -8.96 -1.61
C LEU A 32 11.86 -7.78 -2.24
N TYR A 33 11.15 -6.72 -2.59
CA TYR A 33 11.71 -5.46 -3.09
C TYR A 33 11.66 -4.40 -2.00
N ASN A 34 12.82 -3.82 -1.67
CA ASN A 34 12.96 -2.83 -0.59
C ASN A 34 13.15 -1.38 -1.10
N GLY A 35 12.80 -1.12 -2.36
CA GLY A 35 12.99 0.16 -3.02
C GLY A 35 14.33 0.28 -3.77
N LYS A 36 15.30 -0.62 -3.51
CA LYS A 36 16.63 -0.62 -4.13
C LYS A 36 17.03 -2.01 -4.63
N ASN A 37 16.91 -3.02 -3.78
CA ASN A 37 17.36 -4.39 -4.06
C ASN A 37 16.15 -5.34 -4.06
N THR A 38 16.27 -6.42 -4.82
CA THR A 38 15.32 -7.53 -4.82
C THR A 38 15.99 -8.78 -4.24
N TYR A 39 15.31 -9.44 -3.32
CA TYR A 39 15.70 -10.74 -2.75
C TYR A 39 14.67 -11.78 -3.16
N VAL A 40 15.14 -12.94 -3.62
CA VAL A 40 14.26 -13.99 -4.16
C VAL A 40 14.28 -15.20 -3.24
N PHE A 41 13.08 -15.69 -2.88
CA PHE A 41 12.87 -16.91 -2.10
C PHE A 41 12.24 -17.96 -3.00
N ARG A 42 12.87 -19.13 -3.07
CA ARG A 42 12.45 -20.25 -3.93
C ARG A 42 12.31 -21.54 -3.13
N PHE A 43 11.69 -22.50 -3.75
CA PHE A 43 11.71 -23.89 -3.27
C PHE A 43 13.13 -24.47 -3.42
N GLU A 44 13.59 -25.14 -2.37
CA GLU A 44 14.83 -25.91 -2.37
C GLU A 44 14.54 -27.35 -1.88
N PRO A 45 14.90 -28.38 -2.66
CA PRO A 45 14.69 -29.75 -2.23
C PRO A 45 15.37 -30.04 -0.90
N ASN A 46 14.68 -30.77 0.00
CA ASN A 46 15.17 -31.14 1.35
C ASN A 46 15.42 -29.98 2.31
N ASN A 47 15.02 -28.76 2.00
CA ASN A 47 15.11 -27.62 2.90
C ASN A 47 13.70 -27.22 3.38
N LYS A 48 13.34 -27.57 4.61
CA LYS A 48 12.02 -27.29 5.20
C LYS A 48 11.74 -25.79 5.45
N ASN A 49 12.76 -24.95 5.37
CA ASN A 49 12.63 -23.50 5.60
C ASN A 49 12.39 -22.73 4.31
N THR A 50 12.07 -23.42 3.22
CA THR A 50 11.78 -22.83 1.91
C THR A 50 10.35 -23.11 1.47
N LEU A 51 9.91 -22.43 0.42
CA LEU A 51 8.55 -22.56 -0.12
C LEU A 51 8.26 -23.98 -0.63
N CYS A 52 6.99 -24.40 -0.62
CA CYS A 52 6.58 -25.68 -1.21
C CYS A 52 6.71 -25.71 -2.74
N SER A 53 6.62 -24.56 -3.41
CA SER A 53 6.78 -24.40 -4.86
C SER A 53 7.19 -22.98 -5.21
N ASN A 54 7.73 -22.80 -6.42
CA ASN A 54 8.08 -21.48 -6.94
C ASN A 54 6.90 -20.69 -7.50
N ILE A 55 5.76 -21.34 -7.76
CA ILE A 55 4.55 -20.68 -8.28
C ILE A 55 3.78 -20.09 -7.11
N ILE A 56 3.77 -18.77 -6.99
CA ILE A 56 3.14 -18.03 -5.89
C ILE A 56 1.76 -17.56 -6.33
N ASN A 57 0.72 -18.17 -5.83
CA ASN A 57 -0.66 -17.87 -6.23
C ASN A 57 -1.27 -16.70 -5.44
N LYS A 58 -0.95 -16.59 -4.13
CA LYS A 58 -1.49 -15.56 -3.27
C LYS A 58 -0.57 -15.26 -2.09
N ILE A 59 -0.57 -14.00 -1.65
CA ILE A 59 0.15 -13.51 -0.48
C ILE A 59 -0.86 -12.82 0.43
N VAL A 60 -0.98 -13.30 1.67
CA VAL A 60 -1.91 -12.76 2.67
C VAL A 60 -1.16 -12.45 3.95
N TYR A 61 -1.48 -11.34 4.61
CA TYR A 61 -0.96 -11.06 5.94
C TYR A 61 -1.45 -12.12 6.93
N GLY A 62 -0.53 -12.72 7.66
CA GLY A 62 -0.79 -13.81 8.60
C GLY A 62 -0.76 -13.40 10.06
N GLY A 63 -0.79 -12.08 10.36
CA GLY A 63 -0.64 -11.55 11.73
C GLY A 63 0.79 -11.66 12.26
N ASP A 64 1.11 -10.91 13.30
CA ASP A 64 2.34 -10.96 14.11
C ASP A 64 3.65 -11.16 13.33
N GLY A 65 3.81 -10.43 12.22
CA GLY A 65 5.02 -10.47 11.40
C GLY A 65 5.17 -11.71 10.51
N TYR A 66 4.07 -12.36 10.16
CA TYR A 66 4.01 -13.49 9.23
C TYR A 66 3.19 -13.17 7.98
N LEU A 67 3.52 -13.87 6.88
CA LEU A 67 2.69 -13.98 5.69
C LEU A 67 2.24 -15.42 5.51
N TRP A 68 1.02 -15.59 5.01
CA TRP A 68 0.60 -16.81 4.36
C TRP A 68 0.90 -16.71 2.88
N VAL A 69 1.71 -17.62 2.39
CA VAL A 69 2.12 -17.68 0.98
C VAL A 69 1.55 -18.95 0.38
N SER A 70 0.49 -18.80 -0.41
CA SER A 70 -0.12 -19.90 -1.16
C SER A 70 0.67 -20.15 -2.42
N THR A 71 1.04 -21.41 -2.63
CA THR A 71 1.76 -21.88 -3.79
C THR A 71 0.97 -22.99 -4.50
N SER A 72 1.40 -23.38 -5.70
CA SER A 72 0.80 -24.50 -6.42
C SER A 72 0.87 -25.86 -5.68
N MET A 73 1.77 -26.01 -4.69
CA MET A 73 2.02 -27.27 -4.00
C MET A 73 1.73 -27.22 -2.50
N GLY A 74 1.23 -26.10 -1.97
CA GLY A 74 0.89 -25.97 -0.56
C GLY A 74 0.83 -24.53 -0.08
N LEU A 75 0.40 -24.38 1.17
CA LEU A 75 0.36 -23.12 1.91
C LEU A 75 1.55 -23.05 2.84
N ASN A 76 2.26 -21.92 2.86
CA ASN A 76 3.44 -21.70 3.68
C ASN A 76 3.20 -20.54 4.63
N ARG A 77 3.62 -20.70 5.91
CA ARG A 77 3.74 -19.61 6.85
C ARG A 77 5.16 -19.05 6.78
N PHE A 78 5.28 -17.81 6.33
CA PHE A 78 6.56 -17.16 6.06
C PHE A 78 6.82 -16.05 7.08
N SER A 79 7.96 -16.13 7.78
CA SER A 79 8.38 -15.11 8.74
C SER A 79 9.01 -13.92 8.05
N LEU A 80 8.43 -12.72 8.22
CA LEU A 80 8.98 -11.47 7.70
C LEU A 80 10.35 -11.13 8.31
N LYS A 81 10.49 -11.31 9.63
CA LYS A 81 11.73 -11.07 10.36
C LYS A 81 12.81 -12.09 10.03
N GLY A 82 12.43 -13.37 10.03
CA GLY A 82 13.36 -14.48 9.74
C GLY A 82 13.66 -14.64 8.24
N ARG A 83 12.85 -14.05 7.37
CA ARG A 83 12.91 -14.19 5.90
C ARG A 83 12.99 -15.65 5.45
N LYS A 84 12.17 -16.49 6.05
CA LYS A 84 12.12 -17.93 5.77
C LYS A 84 10.75 -18.50 6.08
N VAL A 85 10.46 -19.66 5.50
CA VAL A 85 9.29 -20.46 5.85
C VAL A 85 9.51 -21.08 7.24
N THR A 86 8.49 -21.01 8.08
CA THR A 86 8.47 -21.63 9.42
C THR A 86 7.60 -22.88 9.44
N GLU A 87 6.53 -22.90 8.64
CA GLU A 87 5.55 -23.98 8.57
C GLU A 87 5.09 -24.17 7.13
N SER A 88 4.83 -25.40 6.73
CA SER A 88 4.40 -25.76 5.39
C SER A 88 3.28 -26.80 5.46
N TYR A 89 2.22 -26.57 4.70
CA TYR A 89 0.99 -27.36 4.66
C TYR A 89 0.70 -27.77 3.21
N THR A 90 1.19 -28.94 2.81
CA THR A 90 1.04 -29.46 1.44
C THR A 90 -0.37 -29.99 1.15
N GLU A 91 -1.20 -30.17 2.17
CA GLU A 91 -2.62 -30.50 2.07
C GLU A 91 -3.50 -29.35 1.61
N TYR A 92 -2.95 -28.12 1.47
CA TYR A 92 -3.65 -26.94 0.99
C TYR A 92 -2.99 -26.36 -0.28
N PRO A 93 -2.93 -27.12 -1.39
CA PRO A 93 -2.41 -26.59 -2.66
C PRO A 93 -3.36 -25.55 -3.24
N GLU A 94 -2.81 -24.54 -3.89
CA GLU A 94 -3.57 -23.47 -4.57
C GLU A 94 -4.64 -22.78 -3.71
N CYS A 95 -4.39 -22.68 -2.39
CA CYS A 95 -5.33 -22.10 -1.46
C CYS A 95 -5.48 -20.59 -1.70
N LEU A 96 -6.59 -20.18 -2.32
CA LEU A 96 -6.87 -18.75 -2.60
C LEU A 96 -7.77 -18.10 -1.55
N ASN A 97 -8.55 -18.90 -0.82
CA ASN A 97 -9.49 -18.43 0.19
C ASN A 97 -8.87 -18.59 1.60
N VAL A 98 -8.01 -17.67 1.92
CA VAL A 98 -7.32 -17.57 3.22
C VAL A 98 -7.46 -16.14 3.74
N ALA A 99 -7.79 -15.98 5.01
CA ALA A 99 -7.85 -14.67 5.67
C ALA A 99 -7.36 -14.79 7.12
N SER A 100 -6.67 -13.77 7.59
CA SER A 100 -6.18 -13.69 8.97
C SER A 100 -6.69 -12.43 9.64
N ASP A 101 -6.95 -12.52 10.94
CA ASP A 101 -7.18 -11.36 11.78
C ASP A 101 -5.86 -10.70 12.24
N SER A 102 -5.96 -9.62 13.01
CA SER A 102 -4.79 -8.88 13.51
C SER A 102 -3.94 -9.69 14.50
N ALA A 103 -4.53 -10.66 15.21
CA ALA A 103 -3.84 -11.55 16.14
C ALA A 103 -3.18 -12.75 15.45
N GLY A 104 -3.41 -12.94 14.15
CA GLY A 104 -2.87 -14.05 13.38
C GLY A 104 -3.73 -15.31 13.38
N ASN A 105 -4.91 -15.28 14.00
CA ASN A 105 -5.88 -16.34 13.80
C ASN A 105 -6.29 -16.36 12.33
N THR A 106 -6.31 -17.54 11.72
CA THR A 106 -6.50 -17.64 10.27
C THR A 106 -7.59 -18.64 9.94
N LEU A 107 -8.46 -18.25 9.05
CA LEU A 107 -9.41 -19.14 8.42
C LEU A 107 -9.00 -19.43 6.98
N LEU A 108 -9.21 -20.67 6.55
CA LEU A 108 -9.16 -21.05 5.14
C LEU A 108 -10.33 -21.96 4.77
N ILE A 109 -10.74 -21.91 3.53
CA ILE A 109 -11.75 -22.82 2.98
C ILE A 109 -11.02 -23.92 2.23
N LYS A 110 -11.13 -25.14 2.76
CA LYS A 110 -10.44 -26.31 2.23
C LYS A 110 -11.19 -26.98 1.09
N GLN A 111 -12.45 -27.27 1.31
CA GLN A 111 -13.39 -27.90 0.35
C GLN A 111 -14.82 -27.62 0.80
N LYS A 112 -15.78 -27.96 -0.06
CA LYS A 112 -17.24 -27.71 0.01
C LYS A 112 -17.87 -27.38 1.37
N ASP A 113 -17.54 -28.10 2.44
CA ASP A 113 -18.17 -27.94 3.76
C ASP A 113 -17.15 -27.87 4.89
N PHE A 114 -15.85 -27.71 4.58
CA PHE A 114 -14.82 -27.66 5.59
C PHE A 114 -14.09 -26.31 5.61
N ILE A 115 -14.07 -25.72 6.78
CA ILE A 115 -13.23 -24.60 7.11
C ILE A 115 -12.09 -25.11 8.00
N SER A 116 -10.88 -24.72 7.69
CA SER A 116 -9.74 -24.98 8.56
C SER A 116 -9.37 -23.70 9.29
N CYS A 117 -9.30 -23.77 10.62
CA CYS A 117 -8.99 -22.65 11.51
C CYS A 117 -7.60 -22.85 12.12
N TYR A 118 -6.71 -21.90 11.93
CA TYR A 118 -5.37 -21.86 12.52
C TYR A 118 -5.35 -20.90 13.71
N SER A 119 -4.77 -21.36 14.82
CA SER A 119 -4.44 -20.50 15.95
C SER A 119 -2.92 -20.39 16.10
N PRO A 120 -2.35 -19.19 16.24
CA PRO A 120 -0.93 -19.00 16.53
C PRO A 120 -0.51 -19.65 17.86
N GLU A 121 -1.42 -19.75 18.83
CA GLU A 121 -1.15 -20.36 20.15
C GLU A 121 -0.88 -21.86 20.06
N THR A 122 -1.66 -22.57 19.22
CA THR A 122 -1.48 -24.02 19.01
C THR A 122 -0.50 -24.36 17.89
N GLY A 123 -0.25 -23.41 16.98
CA GLY A 123 0.59 -23.60 15.79
C GLY A 123 0.05 -24.66 14.82
N SER A 124 -1.27 -24.86 14.79
CA SER A 124 -1.88 -25.91 13.97
C SER A 124 -3.27 -25.53 13.43
N PHE A 125 -3.65 -26.17 12.31
CA PHE A 125 -5.01 -26.10 11.78
C PHE A 125 -5.93 -27.12 12.44
N GLN A 126 -7.18 -26.71 12.71
CA GLN A 126 -8.28 -27.57 13.09
C GLN A 126 -9.36 -27.49 12.03
N ASP A 127 -9.76 -28.63 11.49
CA ASP A 127 -10.83 -28.70 10.49
C ASP A 127 -12.20 -28.74 11.17
N VAL A 128 -13.10 -27.87 10.70
CA VAL A 128 -14.48 -27.79 11.19
C VAL A 128 -15.45 -27.97 10.03
N HIS A 129 -16.41 -28.88 10.21
CA HIS A 129 -17.47 -29.11 9.24
C HIS A 129 -18.59 -28.07 9.44
N VAL A 130 -18.88 -27.29 8.39
CA VAL A 130 -19.93 -26.27 8.38
C VAL A 130 -21.13 -26.76 7.57
N ARG A 131 -22.16 -27.20 8.25
CA ARG A 131 -23.40 -27.71 7.60
C ARG A 131 -24.09 -26.57 6.85
N GLY A 132 -24.43 -26.82 5.58
CA GLY A 132 -25.23 -25.91 4.75
C GLY A 132 -24.45 -24.77 4.09
N MET A 133 -23.13 -24.87 4.02
CA MET A 133 -22.38 -24.14 3.00
C MET A 133 -22.71 -24.75 1.65
N ASN A 134 -23.14 -23.92 0.70
CA ASN A 134 -23.48 -24.36 -0.64
C ASN A 134 -22.27 -24.99 -1.34
N GLU A 135 -22.50 -26.00 -2.19
CA GLU A 135 -21.44 -26.69 -2.92
C GLU A 135 -20.65 -25.80 -3.89
N GLU A 136 -21.20 -24.66 -4.30
CA GLU A 136 -20.50 -23.64 -5.07
C GLU A 136 -19.60 -22.84 -4.13
N VAL A 137 -18.31 -22.97 -4.31
CA VAL A 137 -17.22 -22.35 -3.52
C VAL A 137 -17.50 -20.88 -3.27
N SER A 138 -17.30 -20.46 -2.02
CA SER A 138 -17.38 -19.06 -1.60
C SER A 138 -16.56 -18.15 -2.51
N LYS A 139 -17.04 -16.95 -2.77
CA LYS A 139 -16.38 -16.00 -3.66
C LYS A 139 -15.30 -15.21 -2.96
N VAL A 140 -15.48 -14.87 -1.69
CA VAL A 140 -14.47 -14.17 -0.88
C VAL A 140 -14.57 -14.54 0.59
N LEU A 141 -13.41 -14.75 1.21
CA LEU A 141 -13.21 -14.88 2.63
C LEU A 141 -12.39 -13.69 3.13
N PHE A 142 -12.81 -13.02 4.19
CA PHE A 142 -12.11 -11.91 4.80
C PHE A 142 -12.31 -11.87 6.32
N ALA A 143 -11.42 -11.18 7.03
CA ALA A 143 -11.53 -10.92 8.46
C ALA A 143 -11.84 -9.44 8.70
N GLU A 144 -12.69 -9.14 9.69
CA GLU A 144 -12.99 -7.78 10.14
C GLU A 144 -13.00 -7.75 11.67
N GLY A 145 -11.95 -7.18 12.24
CA GLY A 145 -11.74 -7.26 13.69
C GLY A 145 -11.05 -8.55 14.14
N GLU A 146 -11.03 -8.76 15.44
CA GLU A 146 -10.38 -9.90 16.07
C GLU A 146 -11.37 -11.07 16.17
N ARG A 147 -10.95 -12.28 15.77
CA ARG A 147 -11.75 -13.52 15.77
C ARG A 147 -13.09 -13.44 15.02
N GLN A 148 -13.24 -12.50 14.08
CA GLN A 148 -14.46 -12.32 13.29
C GLN A 148 -14.14 -12.44 11.80
N PHE A 149 -14.71 -13.46 11.16
CA PHE A 149 -14.50 -13.78 9.77
C PHE A 149 -15.80 -13.77 8.99
N PHE A 150 -15.69 -13.50 7.71
CA PHE A 150 -16.84 -13.44 6.81
C PHE A 150 -16.58 -14.22 5.54
N ILE A 151 -17.59 -14.91 5.07
CA ILE A 151 -17.62 -15.55 3.77
C ILE A 151 -18.80 -14.96 3.00
N PHE A 152 -18.54 -14.36 1.84
CA PHE A 152 -19.60 -13.96 0.91
C PHE A 152 -19.70 -15.02 -0.18
N ASP A 153 -20.82 -15.75 -0.19
CA ASP A 153 -21.02 -16.91 -1.03
C ASP A 153 -21.60 -16.57 -2.43
N ALA A 154 -21.63 -17.58 -3.29
CA ALA A 154 -22.14 -17.46 -4.66
C ALA A 154 -23.64 -17.15 -4.73
N ASP A 155 -24.41 -17.44 -3.69
CA ASP A 155 -25.85 -17.17 -3.62
C ASP A 155 -26.15 -15.75 -3.14
N GLY A 156 -25.12 -14.92 -2.93
CA GLY A 156 -25.30 -13.55 -2.45
C GLY A 156 -25.57 -13.43 -0.96
N CYS A 157 -25.17 -14.43 -0.18
CA CYS A 157 -25.31 -14.44 1.26
C CYS A 157 -23.97 -14.16 1.94
N LEU A 158 -24.01 -13.40 3.03
CA LEU A 158 -22.89 -13.15 3.92
C LEU A 158 -23.00 -14.08 5.13
N LEU A 159 -22.00 -14.92 5.33
CA LEU A 159 -21.83 -15.74 6.51
C LEU A 159 -20.83 -15.08 7.44
N GLU A 160 -21.26 -14.70 8.61
CA GLU A 160 -20.42 -14.26 9.71
C GLU A 160 -20.00 -15.48 10.52
N ILE A 161 -18.71 -15.67 10.76
CA ILE A 161 -18.13 -16.84 11.40
C ILE A 161 -17.25 -16.36 12.54
N CYS A 162 -17.58 -16.77 13.75
CA CYS A 162 -16.82 -16.45 14.95
C CYS A 162 -16.28 -17.74 15.58
N PRO A 163 -15.01 -18.12 15.31
CA PRO A 163 -14.41 -19.27 15.93
C PRO A 163 -14.11 -19.05 17.39
N ASP A 164 -14.49 -20.01 18.23
CA ASP A 164 -14.05 -20.07 19.62
C ASP A 164 -12.75 -20.90 19.70
N PHE A 165 -11.61 -20.23 19.51
CA PHE A 165 -10.29 -20.86 19.54
C PHE A 165 -9.90 -21.42 20.91
N ASP A 166 -10.63 -21.05 21.96
CA ASP A 166 -10.37 -21.52 23.32
C ASP A 166 -11.12 -22.85 23.63
N SER A 167 -12.06 -23.24 22.75
CA SER A 167 -12.80 -24.50 22.90
C SER A 167 -12.12 -25.69 22.19
N PHE A 168 -12.28 -26.88 22.77
CA PHE A 168 -11.86 -28.14 22.14
C PHE A 168 -12.97 -29.21 22.26
N PRO A 169 -13.52 -29.73 21.16
CA PRO A 169 -13.26 -29.35 19.77
C PRO A 169 -13.66 -27.90 19.46
N LEU A 170 -13.03 -27.31 18.45
CA LEU A 170 -13.28 -25.92 18.04
C LEU A 170 -14.76 -25.71 17.72
N ALA A 171 -15.39 -24.74 18.35
CA ALA A 171 -16.76 -24.33 18.08
C ALA A 171 -16.82 -23.15 17.12
N LEU A 172 -17.83 -23.12 16.26
CA LEU A 172 -18.11 -21.99 15.38
C LEU A 172 -19.49 -21.43 15.65
N ASP A 173 -19.62 -20.12 15.87
CA ASP A 173 -20.89 -19.42 15.75
C ASP A 173 -21.02 -18.88 14.32
N ILE A 174 -22.14 -19.23 13.64
CA ILE A 174 -22.35 -18.88 12.23
C ILE A 174 -23.69 -18.18 12.08
N ARG A 175 -23.64 -16.95 11.55
CA ARG A 175 -24.82 -16.18 11.18
C ARG A 175 -24.88 -15.95 9.68
N LYS A 176 -25.99 -16.31 9.03
CA LYS A 176 -26.22 -16.10 7.60
C LYS A 176 -27.14 -14.91 7.36
N THR A 177 -26.72 -13.97 6.49
CA THR A 177 -27.48 -12.77 6.12
C THR A 177 -27.56 -12.66 4.61
N PRO A 178 -28.74 -12.64 3.97
CA PRO A 178 -28.87 -12.40 2.54
C PRO A 178 -28.55 -10.94 2.22
N ILE A 179 -27.65 -10.71 1.27
CA ILE A 179 -27.21 -9.38 0.81
C ILE A 179 -27.76 -9.10 -0.60
N HIS A 180 -27.76 -10.12 -1.45
CA HIS A 180 -28.18 -10.00 -2.83
C HIS A 180 -29.07 -11.17 -3.25
N GLU A 181 -30.07 -10.90 -4.09
CA GLU A 181 -31.08 -11.89 -4.49
C GLU A 181 -30.65 -12.77 -5.65
N LYS A 182 -29.59 -12.36 -6.37
CA LYS A 182 -29.09 -13.06 -7.56
C LYS A 182 -27.74 -13.69 -7.27
N LYS A 183 -27.38 -14.66 -8.10
CA LYS A 183 -26.06 -15.29 -8.04
C LYS A 183 -24.94 -14.27 -8.30
N ILE A 184 -23.83 -14.44 -7.59
CA ILE A 184 -22.65 -13.61 -7.65
C ILE A 184 -21.61 -14.29 -8.55
N ASP A 185 -21.05 -13.53 -9.50
CA ASP A 185 -19.93 -14.00 -10.30
C ASP A 185 -18.61 -13.88 -9.52
N ARG A 186 -18.35 -12.72 -8.91
CA ARG A 186 -17.12 -12.47 -8.14
C ARG A 186 -17.31 -11.40 -7.08
N ALA A 187 -16.47 -11.46 -6.05
CA ALA A 187 -16.49 -10.50 -4.96
C ALA A 187 -15.08 -10.17 -4.46
N TYR A 188 -14.93 -8.97 -3.85
CA TYR A 188 -13.70 -8.44 -3.28
C TYR A 188 -14.04 -7.67 -2.02
N TYR A 189 -13.24 -7.84 -0.98
CA TYR A 189 -13.37 -7.07 0.25
C TYR A 189 -12.20 -6.10 0.39
N LEU A 190 -12.50 -4.81 0.60
CA LEU A 190 -11.54 -3.72 0.73
C LEU A 190 -12.05 -2.68 1.73
N ASP A 191 -11.29 -2.46 2.79
CA ASP A 191 -11.50 -1.39 3.78
C ASP A 191 -12.95 -1.25 4.29
N GLY A 192 -13.53 -2.35 4.77
CA GLY A 192 -14.89 -2.36 5.31
C GLY A 192 -15.99 -2.35 4.26
N ILE A 193 -15.65 -2.51 2.97
CA ILE A 193 -16.61 -2.53 1.86
C ILE A 193 -16.46 -3.81 1.07
N LEU A 194 -17.56 -4.52 0.91
CA LEU A 194 -17.68 -5.67 0.02
C LEU A 194 -18.11 -5.19 -1.36
N TYR A 195 -17.25 -5.34 -2.35
CA TYR A 195 -17.54 -5.10 -3.76
C TYR A 195 -17.86 -6.41 -4.45
N TYR A 196 -18.89 -6.44 -5.29
CA TYR A 196 -19.24 -7.66 -6.00
C TYR A 196 -19.93 -7.39 -7.32
N VAL A 197 -19.82 -8.37 -8.23
CA VAL A 197 -20.45 -8.38 -9.54
C VAL A 197 -21.41 -9.56 -9.58
N ASP A 198 -22.66 -9.34 -9.98
CA ASP A 198 -23.63 -10.41 -10.21
C ASP A 198 -23.42 -11.10 -11.58
N MET A 199 -24.16 -12.15 -11.84
CA MET A 199 -24.08 -12.89 -13.11
C MET A 199 -24.57 -12.10 -14.34
N GLU A 200 -25.14 -10.91 -14.13
CA GLU A 200 -25.55 -9.98 -15.18
C GLU A 200 -24.56 -8.80 -15.34
N ASN A 201 -23.33 -8.95 -14.83
CA ASN A 201 -22.24 -7.95 -14.86
C ASN A 201 -22.56 -6.65 -14.14
N ARG A 202 -23.55 -6.61 -13.26
CA ARG A 202 -23.86 -5.44 -12.46
C ARG A 202 -22.97 -5.39 -11.23
N PHE A 203 -22.34 -4.23 -11.02
CA PHE A 203 -21.37 -3.96 -9.98
C PHE A 203 -22.01 -3.24 -8.81
N TYR A 204 -21.76 -3.74 -7.61
CA TYR A 204 -22.32 -3.25 -6.38
C TYR A 204 -21.26 -3.07 -5.30
N SER A 205 -21.55 -2.21 -4.33
CA SER A 205 -20.86 -2.15 -3.05
C SER A 205 -21.82 -2.41 -1.90
N TYR A 206 -21.32 -3.06 -0.85
CA TYR A 206 -22.02 -3.25 0.42
C TYR A 206 -21.09 -2.84 1.56
N ARG A 207 -21.43 -1.80 2.31
CA ARG A 207 -20.64 -1.30 3.42
C ARG A 207 -20.99 -2.08 4.68
N MET A 208 -19.99 -2.71 5.31
CA MET A 208 -20.18 -3.59 6.46
C MET A 208 -20.71 -2.84 7.68
N LYS A 209 -20.21 -1.63 7.94
CA LYS A 209 -20.52 -0.82 9.13
C LYS A 209 -22.01 -0.47 9.27
N ASP A 210 -22.65 -0.02 8.20
CA ASP A 210 -24.03 0.46 8.18
C ASP A 210 -24.97 -0.42 7.36
N ARG A 211 -24.43 -1.52 6.79
CA ARG A 211 -25.16 -2.51 5.98
C ARG A 211 -25.84 -1.90 4.74
N GLN A 212 -25.27 -0.82 4.20
CA GLN A 212 -25.81 -0.16 3.03
C GLN A 212 -25.30 -0.78 1.72
N LYS A 213 -26.25 -1.17 0.89
CA LYS A 213 -26.01 -1.67 -0.47
C LYS A 213 -26.18 -0.52 -1.47
N LYS A 214 -25.24 -0.41 -2.41
CA LYS A 214 -25.30 0.58 -3.50
C LYS A 214 -24.98 -0.10 -4.84
N TYR A 215 -25.79 0.17 -5.86
CA TYR A 215 -25.45 -0.12 -7.25
C TYR A 215 -24.44 0.92 -7.75
N LEU A 216 -23.37 0.47 -8.43
CA LEU A 216 -22.30 1.34 -8.89
C LEU A 216 -22.28 1.50 -10.42
N ALA A 217 -22.31 0.39 -11.16
CA ALA A 217 -22.22 0.41 -12.62
C ALA A 217 -22.65 -0.92 -13.26
N ASP A 218 -22.92 -0.87 -14.58
CA ASP A 218 -22.96 -2.04 -15.45
C ASP A 218 -21.60 -2.20 -16.13
N LEU A 219 -20.97 -3.36 -15.94
CA LEU A 219 -19.62 -3.63 -16.45
C LEU A 219 -19.65 -4.43 -17.76
N THR A 220 -20.79 -4.70 -18.35
CA THR A 220 -20.94 -5.58 -19.54
C THR A 220 -20.02 -5.14 -20.67
N CYS A 221 -20.07 -3.85 -21.08
CA CYS A 221 -19.25 -3.36 -22.19
C CYS A 221 -17.73 -3.53 -21.90
N TRP A 222 -17.32 -3.31 -20.65
CA TRP A 222 -15.91 -3.44 -20.27
C TRP A 222 -15.46 -4.89 -20.21
N MET A 223 -16.32 -5.80 -19.70
CA MET A 223 -16.04 -7.21 -19.63
C MET A 223 -16.02 -7.85 -21.02
N ASP A 224 -16.89 -7.46 -21.93
CA ASP A 224 -16.92 -7.95 -23.32
C ASP A 224 -15.63 -7.54 -24.07
N GLN A 225 -15.12 -6.35 -23.84
CA GLN A 225 -13.95 -5.83 -24.54
C GLN A 225 -12.63 -6.24 -23.89
N TYR A 226 -12.55 -6.23 -22.55
CA TYR A 226 -11.29 -6.41 -21.80
C TYR A 226 -11.27 -7.66 -20.92
N GLY A 227 -12.24 -8.54 -21.10
CA GLY A 227 -12.34 -9.79 -20.34
C GLY A 227 -12.79 -9.55 -18.88
N ASN A 228 -12.68 -10.59 -18.09
CA ASN A 228 -13.21 -10.59 -16.73
C ASN A 228 -12.48 -9.60 -15.81
N LEU A 229 -13.24 -9.03 -14.87
CA LEU A 229 -12.68 -8.27 -13.75
C LEU A 229 -11.76 -9.18 -12.90
N SER A 230 -10.49 -8.88 -12.80
CA SER A 230 -9.51 -9.71 -12.08
C SER A 230 -9.24 -9.23 -10.66
N ARG A 231 -9.26 -7.92 -10.43
CA ARG A 231 -9.00 -7.29 -9.12
C ARG A 231 -9.71 -5.95 -9.00
N ILE A 232 -9.83 -5.49 -7.75
CA ILE A 232 -10.22 -4.13 -7.40
C ILE A 232 -9.20 -3.60 -6.39
N ALA A 233 -8.87 -2.32 -6.48
CA ALA A 233 -8.12 -1.59 -5.47
C ALA A 233 -8.81 -0.27 -5.12
N LEU A 234 -8.67 0.17 -3.88
CA LEU A 234 -9.07 1.52 -3.49
C LEU A 234 -7.85 2.43 -3.57
N PHE A 235 -7.89 3.40 -4.45
CA PHE A 235 -6.85 4.40 -4.56
C PHE A 235 -7.49 5.78 -4.41
N HIS A 236 -7.07 6.55 -3.41
CA HIS A 236 -7.72 7.79 -2.98
C HIS A 236 -9.25 7.63 -2.73
N SER A 237 -9.63 6.53 -2.06
CA SER A 237 -11.02 6.16 -1.79
C SER A 237 -11.88 5.87 -3.02
N THR A 238 -11.30 5.86 -4.21
CA THR A 238 -11.97 5.53 -5.48
C THR A 238 -11.66 4.09 -5.87
N PRO A 239 -12.66 3.28 -6.28
CA PRO A 239 -12.43 1.95 -6.79
C PRO A 239 -11.79 1.99 -8.18
N TYR A 240 -10.61 1.38 -8.30
CA TYR A 240 -9.95 1.07 -9.56
C TYR A 240 -10.17 -0.40 -9.90
N LEU A 241 -10.74 -0.63 -11.07
CA LEU A 241 -11.09 -1.96 -11.56
C LEU A 241 -10.04 -2.44 -12.55
N VAL A 242 -9.54 -3.64 -12.34
CA VAL A 242 -8.55 -4.28 -13.21
C VAL A 242 -9.21 -5.37 -14.03
N PHE A 243 -9.24 -5.20 -15.34
CA PHE A 243 -9.74 -6.19 -16.28
C PHE A 243 -8.58 -7.01 -16.85
N ARG A 244 -8.81 -8.32 -17.01
CA ARG A 244 -7.78 -9.30 -17.34
C ARG A 244 -6.98 -8.98 -18.58
N ASN A 245 -7.61 -8.46 -19.61
CA ASN A 245 -6.98 -8.19 -20.91
C ASN A 245 -6.39 -6.78 -21.04
N GLY A 246 -6.00 -6.16 -19.93
CA GLY A 246 -5.17 -4.97 -19.98
C GLY A 246 -5.93 -3.65 -19.80
N LEU A 247 -7.01 -3.59 -19.02
CA LEU A 247 -7.63 -2.32 -18.65
C LEU A 247 -7.55 -2.07 -17.14
N LEU A 248 -7.13 -0.88 -16.77
CA LEU A 248 -7.27 -0.29 -15.44
C LEU A 248 -8.29 0.86 -15.54
N LEU A 249 -9.45 0.70 -14.92
CA LEU A 249 -10.56 1.63 -15.00
C LEU A 249 -10.80 2.32 -13.66
N ASN A 250 -10.76 3.66 -13.65
CA ASN A 250 -11.30 4.46 -12.56
C ASN A 250 -12.83 4.50 -12.69
N ILE A 251 -13.56 3.94 -11.72
CA ILE A 251 -15.03 3.83 -11.83
C ILE A 251 -15.74 5.20 -11.72
N ASP A 252 -15.17 6.14 -10.98
CA ASP A 252 -15.74 7.47 -10.79
C ASP A 252 -15.39 8.43 -11.93
N ASN A 253 -14.29 8.15 -12.66
CA ASN A 253 -13.86 8.93 -13.83
C ASN A 253 -13.41 8.00 -14.96
N GLN A 254 -14.36 7.58 -15.79
CA GLN A 254 -14.11 6.63 -16.88
C GLN A 254 -13.22 7.20 -18.00
N GLU A 255 -13.05 8.53 -18.09
CA GLU A 255 -12.13 9.17 -19.04
C GLU A 255 -10.65 8.90 -18.67
N GLU A 256 -10.38 8.51 -17.42
CA GLU A 256 -9.06 8.13 -16.93
C GLU A 256 -8.76 6.63 -17.08
N ALA A 257 -9.49 5.93 -17.93
CA ALA A 257 -9.23 4.53 -18.24
C ALA A 257 -7.86 4.36 -18.91
N LEU A 258 -7.03 3.46 -18.36
CA LEU A 258 -5.70 3.15 -18.86
C LEU A 258 -5.67 1.78 -19.52
N GLY A 259 -5.46 1.76 -20.84
CA GLY A 259 -5.23 0.56 -21.61
C GLY A 259 -3.77 0.10 -21.54
N PHE A 260 -3.55 -1.21 -21.42
CA PHE A 260 -2.26 -1.88 -21.46
C PHE A 260 -2.26 -2.87 -22.63
N ASP A 261 -1.10 -3.08 -23.23
CA ASP A 261 -0.85 -4.08 -24.28
C ASP A 261 -0.55 -5.48 -23.73
N VAL A 262 -0.81 -5.69 -22.45
CA VAL A 262 -0.51 -6.91 -21.68
C VAL A 262 -1.61 -7.19 -20.68
N GLY A 263 -1.83 -8.47 -20.36
CA GLY A 263 -2.77 -8.88 -19.32
C GLY A 263 -2.40 -8.33 -17.93
N LEU A 264 -3.41 -8.04 -17.12
CA LEU A 264 -3.24 -7.56 -15.75
C LEU A 264 -3.74 -8.62 -14.77
N PHE A 265 -2.93 -8.94 -13.75
CA PHE A 265 -3.26 -9.97 -12.76
C PHE A 265 -3.62 -9.40 -11.40
N CYS A 266 -2.90 -8.41 -10.95
CA CYS A 266 -3.10 -7.83 -9.63
C CYS A 266 -2.84 -6.33 -9.60
N VAL A 267 -3.33 -5.70 -8.55
CA VAL A 267 -3.17 -4.29 -8.27
C VAL A 267 -3.04 -4.08 -6.77
N LEU A 268 -2.17 -3.16 -6.37
CA LEU A 268 -1.95 -2.85 -4.96
C LEU A 268 -1.69 -1.36 -4.78
N PRO A 269 -2.49 -0.63 -3.97
CA PRO A 269 -2.19 0.72 -3.55
C PRO A 269 -0.98 0.73 -2.62
N ASP A 270 -0.04 1.63 -2.84
CA ASP A 270 1.06 1.85 -1.91
C ASP A 270 0.54 2.50 -0.61
N ARG A 271 0.97 1.99 0.54
CA ARG A 271 0.52 2.49 1.85
C ARG A 271 1.18 3.80 2.29
N LYS A 272 2.28 4.17 1.64
CA LYS A 272 3.13 5.30 2.04
C LYS A 272 3.29 6.36 0.96
N GLN A 273 2.97 6.01 -0.28
CA GLN A 273 3.15 6.86 -1.45
C GLN A 273 1.88 6.84 -2.30
N ASP A 274 1.62 7.91 -3.02
CA ASP A 274 0.51 7.99 -3.96
C ASP A 274 0.82 7.22 -5.25
N ILE A 275 1.02 5.91 -5.10
CA ILE A 275 1.36 4.99 -6.19
C ILE A 275 0.38 3.82 -6.17
N LEU A 276 -0.12 3.47 -7.34
CA LEU A 276 -0.82 2.23 -7.58
C LEU A 276 0.12 1.27 -8.32
N TRP A 277 0.47 0.17 -7.68
CA TRP A 277 1.27 -0.89 -8.26
C TRP A 277 0.38 -1.82 -9.08
N VAL A 278 0.75 -2.08 -10.32
CA VAL A 278 -0.01 -2.93 -11.25
C VAL A 278 0.87 -4.09 -11.69
N GLY A 279 0.49 -5.30 -11.35
CA GLY A 279 1.16 -6.53 -11.74
C GLY A 279 0.65 -7.04 -13.08
N THR A 280 1.57 -7.30 -14.00
CA THR A 280 1.27 -7.68 -15.38
C THR A 280 1.59 -9.15 -15.66
N ASP A 281 1.03 -9.66 -16.75
CA ASP A 281 1.34 -10.98 -17.31
C ASP A 281 2.55 -10.88 -18.25
N GLY A 282 3.77 -10.91 -17.67
CA GLY A 282 5.02 -11.01 -18.44
C GLY A 282 5.78 -9.69 -18.66
N GLN A 283 5.29 -8.53 -18.21
CA GLN A 283 6.04 -7.26 -18.31
C GLN A 283 6.43 -6.68 -16.93
N GLY A 284 6.42 -7.49 -15.89
CA GLY A 284 6.79 -7.08 -14.54
C GLY A 284 5.74 -6.19 -13.88
N VAL A 285 6.20 -5.32 -12.99
CA VAL A 285 5.36 -4.38 -12.24
C VAL A 285 5.37 -3.02 -12.92
N ARG A 286 4.20 -2.45 -13.09
CA ARG A 286 4.00 -1.07 -13.53
C ARG A 286 3.58 -0.20 -12.35
N MET A 287 4.03 1.03 -12.30
CA MET A 287 3.64 2.01 -11.31
C MET A 287 2.75 3.06 -11.98
N TYR A 288 1.54 3.19 -11.48
CA TYR A 288 0.64 4.29 -11.81
C TYR A 288 0.65 5.27 -10.65
N TYR A 289 0.85 6.54 -10.94
CA TYR A 289 0.74 7.63 -9.99
C TYR A 289 -0.08 8.75 -10.62
N ASP A 290 -0.87 9.41 -9.82
CA ASP A 290 -1.68 10.51 -10.28
C ASP A 290 -0.79 11.64 -10.80
N LYS A 291 -1.20 12.25 -11.92
CA LYS A 291 -0.45 13.34 -12.57
C LYS A 291 -0.19 14.55 -11.67
N TYR A 292 -0.88 14.62 -10.53
CA TYR A 292 -0.72 15.70 -9.55
C TYR A 292 0.55 15.57 -8.69
N ASN A 293 1.18 14.41 -8.62
CA ASN A 293 2.52 14.24 -8.01
C ASN A 293 3.64 14.66 -8.97
N ARG A 294 3.52 15.83 -9.57
CA ARG A 294 4.63 16.45 -10.30
C ARG A 294 5.63 16.97 -9.28
N PHE A 295 6.92 16.68 -9.51
CA PHE A 295 7.97 17.47 -8.89
C PHE A 295 7.72 18.93 -9.25
N SER A 296 7.21 19.72 -8.30
CA SER A 296 7.13 21.16 -8.44
C SER A 296 8.52 21.69 -8.12
N GLY A 297 9.14 22.37 -9.05
CA GLY A 297 10.45 22.96 -8.86
C GLY A 297 10.33 24.47 -8.70
N ILE A 298 10.82 25.03 -7.61
CA ILE A 298 11.07 26.47 -7.50
C ILE A 298 12.37 26.74 -8.22
N GLN A 299 12.31 27.43 -9.37
CA GLN A 299 13.53 27.89 -10.03
C GLN A 299 14.04 29.12 -9.31
N LEU A 300 15.34 29.14 -8.93
CA LEU A 300 15.95 30.30 -8.26
C LEU A 300 15.78 31.61 -9.05
N LYS A 301 15.73 31.53 -10.38
CA LYS A 301 15.45 32.69 -11.25
C LYS A 301 14.00 33.20 -11.18
N SER A 302 13.08 32.46 -10.62
CA SER A 302 11.68 32.85 -10.37
C SER A 302 11.50 33.63 -9.07
N LEU A 303 12.53 33.63 -8.20
CA LEU A 303 12.53 34.43 -6.99
C LEU A 303 12.71 35.92 -7.33
N PRO A 304 12.09 36.82 -6.58
CA PRO A 304 12.24 38.29 -6.77
C PRO A 304 13.58 38.83 -6.33
N ILE A 305 14.57 37.98 -6.11
CA ILE A 305 15.92 38.28 -5.68
C ILE A 305 16.94 37.61 -6.58
N VAL A 306 18.12 38.20 -6.72
CA VAL A 306 19.19 37.66 -7.55
C VAL A 306 19.97 36.59 -6.78
N MET A 307 19.73 35.32 -7.11
CA MET A 307 20.44 34.17 -6.56
C MET A 307 21.38 33.57 -7.62
N ARG A 308 22.69 33.75 -7.44
CA ARG A 308 23.71 33.25 -8.40
C ARG A 308 24.41 31.99 -7.96
N ASN A 309 24.36 31.66 -6.67
CA ASN A 309 25.05 30.50 -6.11
C ASN A 309 24.14 29.29 -5.96
N PRO A 310 24.69 28.07 -6.10
CA PRO A 310 23.90 26.82 -5.97
C PRO A 310 23.28 26.70 -4.57
N VAL A 311 22.10 26.08 -4.54
CA VAL A 311 21.45 25.62 -3.30
C VAL A 311 22.28 24.46 -2.73
N ARG A 312 22.58 24.51 -1.44
CA ARG A 312 23.28 23.46 -0.68
C ARG A 312 22.37 22.73 0.29
N SER A 313 21.40 23.43 0.85
CA SER A 313 20.50 22.88 1.85
C SER A 313 19.08 23.36 1.62
N ILE A 314 18.16 22.46 1.92
CA ILE A 314 16.72 22.72 1.89
C ILE A 314 16.16 22.35 3.26
N TYR A 315 15.27 23.19 3.79
CA TYR A 315 14.58 22.94 5.04
C TYR A 315 13.10 23.29 4.90
N THR A 316 12.25 22.39 5.30
CA THR A 316 10.80 22.59 5.35
C THR A 316 10.42 22.99 6.77
N GLU A 317 9.98 24.23 6.98
CA GLU A 317 9.55 24.75 8.28
C GLU A 317 8.21 24.16 8.68
N ASP A 318 7.28 24.14 7.71
CA ASP A 318 5.94 23.56 7.77
C ASP A 318 5.49 23.16 6.36
N GLU A 319 4.22 22.73 6.19
CA GLU A 319 3.66 22.31 4.90
C GLU A 319 3.67 23.41 3.82
N LYS A 320 3.81 24.68 4.18
CA LYS A 320 3.70 25.84 3.28
C LYS A 320 4.97 26.66 3.18
N THR A 321 5.96 26.44 4.06
CA THR A 321 7.16 27.28 4.17
C THR A 321 8.41 26.46 3.94
N ILE A 322 9.20 26.86 2.94
CA ILE A 322 10.46 26.21 2.56
C ILE A 322 11.63 27.19 2.56
N TRP A 323 12.82 26.71 2.93
CA TRP A 323 14.05 27.50 2.97
C TRP A 323 15.09 26.90 2.04
N PHE A 324 15.87 27.79 1.42
CA PHE A 324 16.99 27.42 0.54
C PHE A 324 18.27 28.06 1.04
N GLY A 325 19.18 27.27 1.55
CA GLY A 325 20.54 27.71 1.94
C GLY A 325 21.49 27.59 0.75
N THR A 326 22.32 28.58 0.53
CA THR A 326 23.18 28.71 -0.65
C THR A 326 24.67 28.76 -0.35
N LYS A 327 25.47 28.56 -1.40
CA LYS A 327 26.94 28.66 -1.35
C LYS A 327 27.42 30.10 -1.54
N GLY A 328 26.89 31.06 -0.78
CA GLY A 328 27.39 32.44 -0.79
C GLY A 328 26.37 33.55 -1.05
N ASN A 329 25.07 33.23 -1.04
CA ASN A 329 23.99 34.25 -1.05
C ASN A 329 23.10 34.14 0.20
N GLY A 330 23.64 33.66 1.34
CA GLY A 330 22.84 33.44 2.54
C GLY A 330 21.75 32.37 2.34
N PHE A 331 20.59 32.63 2.90
CA PHE A 331 19.41 31.77 2.68
C PHE A 331 18.15 32.56 2.37
N VAL A 332 17.20 31.87 1.76
CA VAL A 332 15.89 32.40 1.38
C VAL A 332 14.82 31.58 2.08
N ARG A 333 13.83 32.26 2.66
CA ARG A 333 12.62 31.66 3.21
C ARG A 333 11.45 32.04 2.31
N VAL A 334 10.71 31.05 1.81
CA VAL A 334 9.58 31.21 0.88
C VAL A 334 8.33 30.70 1.57
N GLU A 335 7.32 31.55 1.73
CA GLU A 335 6.02 31.22 2.27
C GLU A 335 5.03 30.82 1.15
N ASP A 336 4.06 29.95 1.47
CA ASP A 336 3.01 29.44 0.55
C ASP A 336 3.57 28.86 -0.77
N TYR A 337 4.73 28.19 -0.69
CA TYR A 337 5.49 27.74 -1.86
C TYR A 337 4.71 26.75 -2.76
N ASP A 338 3.72 26.08 -2.24
CA ASP A 338 2.84 25.13 -2.93
C ASP A 338 1.75 25.80 -3.78
N SER A 339 1.44 27.08 -3.52
CA SER A 339 0.40 27.83 -4.24
C SER A 339 0.87 28.43 -5.56
N TYR A 340 2.17 28.36 -5.89
CA TYR A 340 2.77 28.98 -7.07
C TYR A 340 3.03 28.01 -8.20
N GLU A 341 1.98 27.63 -8.92
CA GLU A 341 2.11 26.90 -10.18
C GLU A 341 2.66 27.80 -11.28
N LYS A 342 3.89 27.55 -11.75
CA LYS A 342 4.53 28.14 -12.95
C LYS A 342 4.69 29.67 -12.99
N GLY A 343 4.55 30.37 -11.86
CA GLY A 343 4.60 31.83 -11.82
C GLY A 343 5.80 32.39 -11.07
N LYS A 344 5.93 33.72 -11.10
CA LYS A 344 6.87 34.45 -10.22
C LYS A 344 6.30 34.45 -8.81
N ILE A 345 7.12 34.05 -7.84
CA ILE A 345 6.76 34.15 -6.43
C ILE A 345 6.68 35.63 -6.03
N PRO A 346 5.60 36.09 -5.39
CA PRO A 346 5.46 37.48 -4.95
C PRO A 346 6.58 37.87 -3.95
N ALA A 347 7.09 39.12 -4.07
CA ALA A 347 8.21 39.57 -3.29
C ALA A 347 7.93 39.54 -1.76
N GLU A 348 6.69 39.79 -1.36
CA GLU A 348 6.25 39.78 0.04
C GLU A 348 6.28 38.39 0.68
N LYS A 349 6.27 37.33 -0.14
CA LYS A 349 6.36 35.91 0.31
C LYS A 349 7.79 35.40 0.41
N VAL A 350 8.77 36.19 -0.01
CA VAL A 350 10.18 35.83 -0.05
C VAL A 350 10.98 36.69 0.89
N LYS A 351 11.62 36.06 1.88
CA LYS A 351 12.55 36.73 2.79
C LYS A 351 13.97 36.23 2.55
N HIS A 352 14.88 37.15 2.35
CA HIS A 352 16.29 36.90 2.09
C HIS A 352 17.15 37.33 3.27
N PHE A 353 17.98 36.43 3.79
CA PHE A 353 18.83 36.61 4.94
C PHE A 353 20.28 36.39 4.55
N THR A 354 21.10 37.38 4.90
CA THR A 354 22.55 37.42 4.63
C THR A 354 23.31 37.84 5.87
N THR A 355 24.61 38.00 5.76
CA THR A 355 25.46 38.62 6.82
C THR A 355 24.96 39.99 7.24
N SER A 356 24.38 40.78 6.33
CA SER A 356 23.73 42.05 6.66
C SER A 356 22.46 41.91 7.52
N SER A 357 21.86 40.72 7.56
CA SER A 357 20.69 40.39 8.39
C SER A 357 21.07 39.69 9.70
N GLY A 358 22.36 39.60 10.05
CA GLY A 358 22.84 38.96 11.27
C GLY A 358 23.29 37.50 11.09
N LEU A 359 23.38 36.99 9.85
CA LEU A 359 23.93 35.66 9.58
C LEU A 359 25.46 35.68 9.74
N SER A 360 26.05 34.65 10.34
CA SER A 360 27.49 34.56 10.56
C SER A 360 28.31 34.42 9.28
N SER A 361 27.73 33.84 8.23
CA SER A 361 28.31 33.75 6.88
C SER A 361 27.23 33.53 5.84
N ASP A 362 27.42 34.05 4.63
CA ASP A 362 26.51 33.85 3.49
C ASP A 362 26.61 32.45 2.85
N ARG A 363 27.48 31.57 3.36
CA ARG A 363 27.64 30.19 2.94
C ARG A 363 26.94 29.26 3.91
N VAL A 364 25.71 28.87 3.57
CA VAL A 364 24.84 28.05 4.43
C VAL A 364 24.95 26.60 4.08
N TYR A 365 25.24 25.75 5.07
CA TYR A 365 25.41 24.29 4.90
C TYR A 365 24.19 23.49 5.30
N CYS A 366 23.53 23.86 6.39
CA CYS A 366 22.41 23.08 6.92
C CYS A 366 21.48 23.92 7.81
N PHE A 367 20.27 23.38 7.99
CA PHE A 367 19.28 23.88 8.94
C PHE A 367 18.85 22.76 9.89
N ARG A 368 18.57 23.10 11.14
CA ARG A 368 18.03 22.16 12.12
C ARG A 368 17.07 22.85 13.08
N LYS A 369 15.82 22.36 13.16
CA LYS A 369 14.88 22.82 14.19
C LYS A 369 15.39 22.46 15.58
N SER A 370 15.34 23.42 16.51
CA SER A 370 15.63 23.15 17.92
C SER A 370 14.49 22.35 18.55
N ASN A 371 14.83 21.39 19.41
CA ASN A 371 13.85 20.64 20.20
C ASN A 371 13.42 21.37 21.48
N TYR A 372 14.18 22.43 21.90
CA TYR A 372 14.00 23.09 23.19
C TYR A 372 13.54 24.53 23.07
N TYR A 373 13.84 25.19 21.93
CA TYR A 373 13.56 26.59 21.70
C TYR A 373 12.79 26.78 20.39
N PRO A 374 12.01 27.84 20.21
CA PRO A 374 11.36 28.18 18.95
C PRO A 374 12.35 28.70 17.92
N TRP A 375 13.43 27.98 17.67
CA TRP A 375 14.54 28.37 16.80
C TRP A 375 14.80 27.32 15.71
N VAL A 376 15.35 27.82 14.61
CA VAL A 376 15.97 27.00 13.58
C VAL A 376 17.46 27.33 13.55
N TRP A 377 18.29 26.36 13.89
CA TRP A 377 19.74 26.45 13.82
C TRP A 377 20.22 26.53 12.39
N ILE A 378 21.20 27.34 12.09
CA ILE A 378 21.77 27.59 10.77
C ILE A 378 23.27 27.35 10.84
N GLY A 379 23.72 26.24 10.25
CA GLY A 379 25.14 25.93 10.10
C GLY A 379 25.71 26.66 8.88
N THR A 380 26.75 27.48 9.10
CA THR A 380 27.40 28.24 8.06
C THR A 380 28.89 27.89 7.93
N GLU A 381 29.54 28.32 6.83
CA GLU A 381 30.99 28.18 6.67
C GLU A 381 31.71 29.31 7.48
N GLY A 382 32.73 28.91 8.24
CA GLY A 382 33.50 29.83 9.07
C GLY A 382 33.15 29.82 10.55
N PRO A 383 33.68 30.74 11.35
CA PRO A 383 33.41 30.77 12.78
C PRO A 383 32.02 31.30 13.05
N GLY A 384 31.20 30.48 13.65
CA GLY A 384 29.90 30.87 14.15
C GLY A 384 28.74 29.99 13.73
N LEU A 385 27.83 29.84 14.67
CA LEU A 385 26.54 29.21 14.51
C LEU A 385 25.50 30.32 14.59
N SER A 386 24.58 30.35 13.63
CA SER A 386 23.46 31.27 13.65
C SER A 386 22.16 30.50 13.97
N TYR A 387 21.16 31.23 14.41
CA TYR A 387 19.81 30.70 14.53
C TYR A 387 18.77 31.73 14.07
N TYR A 388 17.70 31.24 13.53
CA TYR A 388 16.52 32.05 13.23
C TYR A 388 15.48 31.80 14.31
N SER A 389 15.01 32.86 14.93
CA SER A 389 13.97 32.85 15.94
C SER A 389 12.59 32.87 15.23
N LEU A 390 11.77 31.86 15.50
CA LEU A 390 10.39 31.76 14.98
C LEU A 390 9.45 32.77 15.68
N VAL A 391 9.92 33.43 16.78
CA VAL A 391 9.15 34.40 17.54
C VAL A 391 9.27 35.78 16.93
N ASP A 392 10.51 36.30 16.87
CA ASP A 392 10.79 37.66 16.35
C ASP A 392 11.06 37.69 14.84
N LYS A 393 11.20 36.50 14.23
CA LYS A 393 11.48 36.31 12.79
C LYS A 393 12.79 36.98 12.33
N GLN A 394 13.79 36.97 13.20
CA GLN A 394 15.12 37.52 12.97
C GLN A 394 16.19 36.44 13.03
N VAL A 395 17.34 36.73 12.41
CA VAL A 395 18.55 35.92 12.50
C VAL A 395 19.45 36.46 13.58
N HIS A 396 19.98 35.58 14.43
CA HIS A 396 20.90 35.87 15.50
C HIS A 396 22.14 34.98 15.38
N THR A 397 23.29 35.46 15.84
CA THR A 397 24.51 34.68 15.95
C THR A 397 24.75 34.20 17.37
N MET A 398 25.45 33.09 17.56
CA MET A 398 25.80 32.58 18.91
C MET A 398 26.71 33.52 19.69
N ALA A 399 27.52 34.35 19.05
CA ALA A 399 28.35 35.36 19.71
C ALA A 399 27.53 36.39 20.51
N SER A 400 26.26 36.60 20.14
CA SER A 400 25.34 37.49 20.86
C SER A 400 24.63 36.84 22.06
N LEU A 401 24.88 35.55 22.33
CA LEU A 401 24.35 34.86 23.51
C LEU A 401 25.36 34.75 24.67
N VAL A 402 26.59 35.15 24.46
CA VAL A 402 27.69 35.04 25.42
C VAL A 402 28.04 36.41 26.06
N ASP A 403 27.51 37.51 25.52
CA ASP A 403 27.55 38.84 26.11
C ASP A 403 26.24 39.13 26.87
#